data_acfaf3de18cb4143c5633b994b718aa7
#
_entry.id   acfaf3de18cb4143c5633b994b718aa7
#
_cell.length_a   1.000
_cell.length_b   1.000
_cell.length_c   1.000
_cell.angle_alpha   90.00
_cell.angle_beta   90.00
_cell.angle_gamma   90.00
#
_symmetry.space_group_name_H-M   'P 1'
#
loop_
_entity.id
_entity.type
_entity.pdbx_description
1 polymer ?
#
loop_
_entity_poly.entity_id
_entity_poly.type
_entity_poly.pdbx_seq_one_letter_code
_entity_poly.pdbx_strand_id
1 'polypeptide(L)'
;SLQNATNFGGIKVFLAYLEKIKLAEAMHSLSGGKAHNSIFPIHLILLYLIVGWMLGCERIFHFRKLQHDPLLNRFLGGRCPHHSLLYKELGRLGRSYPQLPTELRILNQEIIRPCLPFDIILDLDSTVETVYGDQAGAAKGTNPHKPGRKSYHPLLAFEGQTRLNLNATLRPGNTHSSTDAADFLQQTFELLGERKVKYARFDKGFGGEDFYSLWESKGIGYVGKLKWTQRLDKEVQACRYWTRYVDEDWIIEGIALIYKATSWKKPRRVAIIRKAQVFDDGQGRIVFDTDWQYEAIVTNLEWEPIDLWRFYNQRCCMENYIKEAKNGFSIDRIA
;
A
#
# COMPACT_ATOMS: atom_id res chain seq x y z
N SER A 1 22.44 -36.24 15.78
CA SER A 1 21.76 -34.96 15.51
C SER A 1 22.66 -33.80 15.92
N LEU A 2 22.88 -32.86 15.01
CA LEU A 2 23.62 -31.63 15.29
C LEU A 2 22.80 -30.79 16.26
N GLN A 3 23.21 -30.69 17.51
CA GLN A 3 22.46 -30.02 18.61
C GLN A 3 22.23 -28.52 18.36
N ASN A 4 22.95 -27.87 17.43
CA ASN A 4 22.87 -26.44 17.13
C ASN A 4 22.54 -26.15 15.65
N ALA A 5 21.94 -27.11 14.95
CA ALA A 5 21.52 -26.89 13.57
C ALA A 5 20.20 -26.13 13.50
N THR A 6 20.12 -25.17 12.60
CA THR A 6 18.90 -24.45 12.27
C THR A 6 18.44 -24.77 10.87
N ASN A 7 17.13 -24.89 10.68
CA ASN A 7 16.51 -24.98 9.35
C ASN A 7 16.40 -23.63 8.66
N PHE A 8 16.71 -22.54 9.35
CA PHE A 8 16.47 -21.16 8.93
C PHE A 8 17.76 -20.35 8.77
N GLY A 9 18.88 -21.00 8.40
CA GLY A 9 20.20 -20.34 8.30
C GLY A 9 20.21 -19.07 7.45
N GLY A 10 19.44 -19.03 6.36
CA GLY A 10 19.33 -17.87 5.48
C GLY A 10 18.75 -16.62 6.14
N ILE A 11 17.97 -16.74 7.20
CA ILE A 11 17.39 -15.60 7.92
C ILE A 11 18.45 -14.76 8.65
N LYS A 12 19.67 -15.30 8.87
CA LYS A 12 20.73 -14.62 9.60
C LYS A 12 21.05 -13.23 9.06
N VAL A 13 21.03 -13.06 7.75
CA VAL A 13 21.27 -11.75 7.10
C VAL A 13 20.18 -10.76 7.50
N PHE A 14 18.93 -11.21 7.51
CA PHE A 14 17.80 -10.37 7.92
C PHE A 14 17.85 -10.04 9.43
N LEU A 15 18.19 -11.00 10.28
CA LEU A 15 18.36 -10.73 11.72
C LEU A 15 19.45 -9.68 11.97
N ALA A 16 20.60 -9.78 11.27
CA ALA A 16 21.66 -8.78 11.35
C ALA A 16 21.19 -7.39 10.86
N TYR A 17 20.31 -7.34 9.86
CA TYR A 17 19.69 -6.08 9.43
C TYR A 17 18.78 -5.49 10.52
N LEU A 18 17.94 -6.30 11.17
CA LEU A 18 17.08 -5.84 12.28
C LEU A 18 17.91 -5.29 13.47
N GLU A 19 19.05 -5.92 13.76
CA GLU A 19 20.01 -5.43 14.76
C GLU A 19 20.65 -4.11 14.31
N LYS A 20 21.06 -4.01 13.06
CA LYS A 20 21.68 -2.80 12.49
C LYS A 20 20.76 -1.58 12.57
N ILE A 21 19.47 -1.74 12.27
CA ILE A 21 18.46 -0.67 12.39
C ILE A 21 17.94 -0.48 13.83
N LYS A 22 18.46 -1.24 14.79
CA LYS A 22 18.10 -1.19 16.22
C LYS A 22 16.59 -1.33 16.46
N LEU A 23 15.93 -2.19 15.68
CA LEU A 23 14.47 -2.33 15.73
C LEU A 23 13.98 -2.73 17.12
N ALA A 24 14.65 -3.66 17.80
CA ALA A 24 14.29 -4.08 19.14
C ALA A 24 14.37 -2.92 20.16
N GLU A 25 15.40 -2.09 20.08
CA GLU A 25 15.58 -0.91 20.96
C GLU A 25 14.47 0.12 20.70
N ALA A 26 14.18 0.40 19.44
CA ALA A 26 13.13 1.34 19.04
C ALA A 26 11.74 0.89 19.55
N MET A 27 11.48 -0.42 19.59
CA MET A 27 10.23 -0.97 20.12
C MET A 27 10.09 -0.90 21.65
N HIS A 28 11.13 -0.54 22.42
CA HIS A 28 11.04 -0.43 23.88
C HIS A 28 10.11 0.69 24.35
N SER A 29 9.91 1.73 23.52
CA SER A 29 9.02 2.85 23.82
C SER A 29 7.54 2.57 23.62
N LEU A 30 7.20 1.42 23.01
CA LEU A 30 5.81 1.07 22.70
C LEU A 30 4.99 0.78 23.95
N SER A 31 3.76 1.25 23.96
CA SER A 31 2.76 0.89 24.97
C SER A 31 2.48 -0.61 24.99
N GLY A 32 1.91 -1.08 26.09
CA GLY A 32 1.64 -2.51 26.27
C GLY A 32 2.75 -3.23 27.02
N GLY A 33 3.64 -2.46 27.62
CA GLY A 33 4.68 -2.99 28.51
C GLY A 33 4.14 -4.00 29.51
N LYS A 34 4.99 -4.92 29.88
CA LYS A 34 4.72 -5.99 30.85
C LYS A 34 5.52 -5.71 32.11
N ALA A 35 5.23 -6.47 33.19
CA ALA A 35 6.00 -6.37 34.41
C ALA A 35 7.51 -6.54 34.16
N HIS A 36 8.33 -5.81 34.88
CA HIS A 36 9.79 -5.77 34.72
C HIS A 36 10.45 -7.16 34.70
N ASN A 37 9.89 -8.13 35.43
CA ASN A 37 10.37 -9.52 35.49
C ASN A 37 9.77 -10.41 34.39
N SER A 38 9.08 -9.83 33.39
CA SER A 38 8.49 -10.62 32.29
C SER A 38 9.58 -11.20 31.39
N ILE A 39 9.54 -12.52 31.20
CA ILE A 39 10.46 -13.27 30.34
C ILE A 39 10.38 -12.77 28.87
N PHE A 40 9.19 -12.39 28.41
CA PHE A 40 8.95 -11.91 27.06
C PHE A 40 8.32 -10.51 27.11
N PRO A 41 9.12 -9.45 27.16
CA PRO A 41 8.62 -8.09 27.01
C PRO A 41 8.00 -7.88 25.63
N ILE A 42 7.23 -6.79 25.47
CA ILE A 42 6.44 -6.54 24.26
C ILE A 42 7.30 -6.49 22.98
N HIS A 43 8.46 -5.85 23.05
CA HIS A 43 9.35 -5.71 21.89
C HIS A 43 9.85 -7.08 21.38
N LEU A 44 10.13 -8.06 22.27
CA LEU A 44 10.51 -9.41 21.83
C LEU A 44 9.34 -10.17 21.20
N ILE A 45 8.12 -9.96 21.69
CA ILE A 45 6.92 -10.56 21.11
C ILE A 45 6.69 -10.03 19.70
N LEU A 46 6.75 -8.70 19.51
CA LEU A 46 6.58 -8.07 18.20
C LEU A 46 7.71 -8.46 17.23
N LEU A 47 8.95 -8.48 17.71
CA LEU A 47 10.09 -8.91 16.91
C LEU A 47 9.95 -10.38 16.48
N TYR A 48 9.49 -11.25 17.37
CA TYR A 48 9.24 -12.65 17.02
C TYR A 48 8.13 -12.81 15.98
N LEU A 49 7.07 -12.00 16.06
CA LEU A 49 6.02 -11.97 15.03
C LEU A 49 6.59 -11.58 13.66
N ILE A 50 7.38 -10.52 13.59
CA ILE A 50 8.04 -10.06 12.35
C ILE A 50 8.91 -11.18 11.77
N VAL A 51 9.77 -11.78 12.59
CA VAL A 51 10.66 -12.86 12.15
C VAL A 51 9.87 -14.10 11.70
N GLY A 52 8.80 -14.44 12.41
CA GLY A 52 7.95 -15.56 12.03
C GLY A 52 7.26 -15.36 10.67
N TRP A 53 6.77 -14.17 10.41
CA TRP A 53 6.20 -13.84 9.09
C TRP A 53 7.25 -13.89 7.98
N MET A 54 8.46 -13.40 8.23
CA MET A 54 9.58 -13.51 7.29
C MET A 54 9.95 -14.97 7.01
N LEU A 55 9.71 -15.87 7.95
CA LEU A 55 9.92 -17.32 7.81
C LEU A 55 8.69 -18.07 7.27
N GLY A 56 7.68 -17.36 6.80
CA GLY A 56 6.48 -17.95 6.19
C GLY A 56 5.44 -18.49 7.19
N CYS A 57 5.43 -17.99 8.43
CA CYS A 57 4.35 -18.28 9.37
C CYS A 57 3.09 -17.51 8.97
N GLU A 58 2.18 -18.16 8.28
CA GLU A 58 0.90 -17.57 7.84
C GLU A 58 -0.11 -17.40 8.98
N ARG A 59 0.05 -18.14 10.07
CA ARG A 59 -0.86 -18.14 11.23
C ARG A 59 -0.05 -18.24 12.52
N ILE A 60 -0.60 -17.71 13.60
CA ILE A 60 0.06 -17.78 14.92
C ILE A 60 0.39 -19.21 15.33
N PHE A 61 -0.46 -20.16 14.99
CA PHE A 61 -0.19 -21.58 15.26
C PHE A 61 1.07 -22.12 14.57
N HIS A 62 1.48 -21.57 13.43
CA HIS A 62 2.70 -21.98 12.71
C HIS A 62 3.98 -21.66 13.49
N PHE A 63 3.95 -20.70 14.42
CA PHE A 63 5.09 -20.33 15.27
C PHE A 63 5.58 -21.47 16.15
N ARG A 64 4.77 -22.50 16.37
CA ARG A 64 5.23 -23.72 17.06
C ARG A 64 6.44 -24.38 16.40
N LYS A 65 6.60 -24.23 15.07
CA LYS A 65 7.72 -24.77 14.29
C LYS A 65 9.03 -24.04 14.57
N LEU A 66 8.96 -22.82 15.07
CA LEU A 66 10.10 -21.94 15.34
C LEU A 66 10.56 -22.03 16.81
N GLN A 67 9.73 -22.56 17.70
CA GLN A 67 9.88 -22.46 19.15
C GLN A 67 11.20 -23.03 19.67
N HIS A 68 11.73 -24.07 19.05
CA HIS A 68 12.95 -24.75 19.50
C HIS A 68 14.14 -24.53 18.55
N ASP A 69 14.04 -23.59 17.62
CA ASP A 69 15.15 -23.30 16.72
C ASP A 69 16.30 -22.60 17.46
N PRO A 70 17.53 -23.13 17.40
CA PRO A 70 18.66 -22.60 18.18
C PRO A 70 19.06 -21.18 17.77
N LEU A 71 18.96 -20.84 16.47
CA LEU A 71 19.29 -19.51 15.95
C LEU A 71 18.31 -18.46 16.49
N LEU A 72 17.00 -18.77 16.41
CA LEU A 72 15.96 -17.86 16.87
C LEU A 72 15.96 -17.72 18.40
N ASN A 73 16.17 -18.81 19.14
CA ASN A 73 16.32 -18.76 20.58
C ASN A 73 17.47 -17.84 20.97
N ARG A 74 18.62 -17.95 20.32
CA ARG A 74 19.78 -17.08 20.56
C ARG A 74 19.48 -15.62 20.25
N PHE A 75 18.83 -15.35 19.12
CA PHE A 75 18.44 -14.01 18.68
C PHE A 75 17.47 -13.33 19.67
N LEU A 76 16.54 -14.10 20.26
CA LEU A 76 15.54 -13.61 21.22
C LEU A 76 15.96 -13.69 22.68
N GLY A 77 17.25 -13.87 22.97
CA GLY A 77 17.77 -13.85 24.34
C GLY A 77 17.62 -15.18 25.10
N GLY A 78 17.57 -16.30 24.41
CA GLY A 78 17.64 -17.65 25.01
C GLY A 78 16.45 -18.57 24.73
N ARG A 79 15.28 -18.01 24.44
CA ARG A 79 14.08 -18.80 24.14
C ARG A 79 13.07 -18.05 23.30
N CYS A 80 12.26 -18.78 22.50
CA CYS A 80 11.13 -18.24 21.77
C CYS A 80 9.82 -18.32 22.58
N PRO A 81 8.91 -17.36 22.42
CA PRO A 81 7.56 -17.43 23.00
C PRO A 81 6.79 -18.63 22.46
N HIS A 82 6.03 -19.31 23.32
CA HIS A 82 5.08 -20.31 22.86
C HIS A 82 3.93 -19.64 22.07
N HIS A 83 3.44 -20.30 21.02
CA HIS A 83 2.38 -19.71 20.18
C HIS A 83 1.10 -19.33 20.94
N SER A 84 0.72 -20.07 21.99
CA SER A 84 -0.40 -19.71 22.85
C SER A 84 -0.21 -18.38 23.60
N LEU A 85 1.04 -18.04 23.95
CA LEU A 85 1.36 -16.73 24.51
C LEU A 85 1.14 -15.62 23.49
N LEU A 86 1.46 -15.85 22.21
CA LEU A 86 1.20 -14.86 21.16
C LEU A 86 -0.29 -14.53 21.04
N TYR A 87 -1.18 -15.54 21.02
CA TYR A 87 -2.62 -15.31 21.06
C TYR A 87 -3.07 -14.49 22.27
N LYS A 88 -2.59 -14.86 23.45
CA LYS A 88 -2.92 -14.16 24.70
C LYS A 88 -2.47 -12.70 24.66
N GLU A 89 -1.24 -12.44 24.21
CA GLU A 89 -0.67 -11.09 24.16
C GLU A 89 -1.34 -10.21 23.09
N LEU A 90 -1.59 -10.73 21.88
CA LEU A 90 -2.32 -9.99 20.86
C LEU A 90 -3.72 -9.60 21.34
N GLY A 91 -4.42 -10.53 22.01
CA GLY A 91 -5.73 -10.23 22.61
C GLY A 91 -5.65 -9.19 23.73
N ARG A 92 -4.59 -9.21 24.56
CA ARG A 92 -4.35 -8.21 25.61
C ARG A 92 -4.08 -6.82 25.01
N LEU A 93 -3.18 -6.75 24.01
CA LEU A 93 -2.82 -5.52 23.34
C LEU A 93 -4.04 -4.88 22.67
N GLY A 94 -4.82 -5.64 21.92
CA GLY A 94 -6.00 -5.13 21.23
C GLY A 94 -7.10 -4.60 22.17
N ARG A 95 -7.24 -5.18 23.38
CA ARG A 95 -8.25 -4.71 24.36
C ARG A 95 -7.78 -3.54 25.20
N SER A 96 -6.51 -3.49 25.54
CA SER A 96 -6.03 -2.58 26.60
C SER A 96 -5.14 -1.44 26.11
N TYR A 97 -4.75 -1.47 24.84
CA TYR A 97 -3.80 -0.49 24.29
C TYR A 97 -4.23 0.03 22.91
N PRO A 98 -5.33 0.79 22.85
CA PRO A 98 -5.88 1.32 21.59
C PRO A 98 -4.93 2.31 20.88
N GLN A 99 -3.96 2.90 21.58
CA GLN A 99 -2.95 3.80 21.04
C GLN A 99 -1.81 3.09 20.29
N LEU A 100 -1.62 1.78 20.50
CA LEU A 100 -0.51 1.03 19.94
C LEU A 100 -0.41 1.12 18.40
N PRO A 101 -1.49 1.09 17.62
CA PRO A 101 -1.40 1.30 16.16
C PRO A 101 -0.80 2.64 15.77
N THR A 102 -1.10 3.71 16.51
CA THR A 102 -0.53 5.04 16.28
C THR A 102 0.95 5.08 16.63
N GLU A 103 1.34 4.49 17.76
CA GLU A 103 2.73 4.38 18.16
C GLU A 103 3.56 3.57 17.14
N LEU A 104 3.01 2.50 16.60
CA LEU A 104 3.66 1.71 15.53
C LEU A 104 3.86 2.52 14.24
N ARG A 105 2.93 3.41 13.90
CA ARG A 105 3.09 4.32 12.75
C ARG A 105 4.22 5.32 12.99
N ILE A 106 4.30 5.91 14.18
CA ILE A 106 5.37 6.83 14.57
C ILE A 106 6.71 6.10 14.51
N LEU A 107 6.80 4.93 15.12
CA LEU A 107 7.99 4.09 15.09
C LEU A 107 8.43 3.76 13.66
N ASN A 108 7.49 3.36 12.79
CA ASN A 108 7.78 3.11 11.39
C ASN A 108 8.42 4.34 10.72
N GLN A 109 7.87 5.54 10.97
CA GLN A 109 8.42 6.78 10.42
C GLN A 109 9.83 7.07 10.93
N GLU A 110 10.11 6.84 12.20
CA GLU A 110 11.47 7.01 12.75
C GLU A 110 12.48 6.10 12.05
N ILE A 111 12.10 4.83 11.79
CA ILE A 111 12.96 3.85 11.14
C ILE A 111 13.19 4.19 9.67
N ILE A 112 12.15 4.58 8.93
CA ILE A 112 12.25 4.80 7.48
C ILE A 112 12.75 6.21 7.11
N ARG A 113 12.65 7.17 8.02
CA ARG A 113 13.00 8.59 7.79
C ARG A 113 14.35 8.81 7.14
N PRO A 114 15.45 8.11 7.54
CA PRO A 114 16.75 8.27 6.89
C PRO A 114 16.79 7.86 5.42
N CYS A 115 15.85 7.02 5.00
CA CYS A 115 15.76 6.49 3.64
C CYS A 115 14.77 7.26 2.75
N LEU A 116 14.01 8.19 3.32
CA LEU A 116 13.02 8.97 2.57
C LEU A 116 13.65 10.14 1.83
N PRO A 117 13.27 10.41 0.56
CA PRO A 117 13.65 11.63 -0.12
C PRO A 117 13.05 12.86 0.55
N PHE A 118 13.56 14.05 0.26
CA PHE A 118 12.97 15.28 0.77
C PHE A 118 11.61 15.55 0.12
N ASP A 119 11.54 15.42 -1.20
CA ASP A 119 10.31 15.54 -2.00
C ASP A 119 9.67 14.17 -2.17
N ILE A 120 8.54 13.96 -1.55
CA ILE A 120 7.80 12.69 -1.56
C ILE A 120 6.88 12.60 -2.77
N ILE A 121 6.90 11.48 -3.45
CA ILE A 121 5.81 11.03 -4.34
C ILE A 121 4.92 10.10 -3.53
N LEU A 122 3.70 10.54 -3.23
CA LEU A 122 2.79 9.77 -2.39
C LEU A 122 1.86 8.93 -3.24
N ASP A 123 1.99 7.61 -3.15
CA ASP A 123 1.11 6.65 -3.79
C ASP A 123 0.06 6.14 -2.80
N LEU A 124 -1.22 6.33 -3.15
CA LEU A 124 -2.34 5.84 -2.38
C LEU A 124 -2.96 4.62 -3.02
N ASP A 125 -3.24 3.62 -2.21
CA ASP A 125 -3.99 2.45 -2.62
C ASP A 125 -4.86 1.88 -1.51
N SER A 126 -5.79 1.04 -1.90
CA SER A 126 -6.58 0.24 -0.99
C SER A 126 -6.68 -1.18 -1.51
N THR A 127 -6.74 -2.13 -0.60
CA THR A 127 -6.87 -3.53 -0.97
C THR A 127 -7.98 -4.19 -0.15
N VAL A 128 -8.44 -5.35 -0.59
CA VAL A 128 -9.45 -6.13 0.15
C VAL A 128 -8.80 -7.36 0.74
N GLU A 129 -8.97 -7.54 2.06
CA GLU A 129 -8.47 -8.68 2.82
C GLU A 129 -9.64 -9.52 3.31
N THR A 130 -9.88 -10.66 2.67
CA THR A 130 -10.99 -11.57 3.02
C THR A 130 -10.67 -12.30 4.32
N VAL A 131 -11.62 -12.33 5.26
CA VAL A 131 -11.50 -13.07 6.51
C VAL A 131 -12.48 -14.24 6.58
N TYR A 132 -12.06 -15.30 7.26
CA TYR A 132 -12.80 -16.56 7.39
C TYR A 132 -13.14 -16.80 8.86
N GLY A 133 -13.95 -15.93 9.44
CA GLY A 133 -14.33 -16.02 10.84
C GLY A 133 -14.98 -14.73 11.33
N ASP A 134 -15.05 -14.58 12.64
CA ASP A 134 -15.68 -13.45 13.31
C ASP A 134 -14.63 -12.47 13.91
N GLN A 135 -13.64 -12.11 13.07
CA GLN A 135 -12.64 -11.14 13.47
C GLN A 135 -13.27 -9.78 13.74
N ALA A 136 -12.82 -9.15 14.84
CA ALA A 136 -13.31 -7.84 15.27
C ALA A 136 -13.12 -6.78 14.18
N GLY A 137 -14.15 -6.00 13.87
CA GLY A 137 -14.12 -4.94 12.87
C GLY A 137 -14.24 -5.41 11.41
N ALA A 138 -14.28 -6.72 11.13
CA ALA A 138 -14.51 -7.21 9.78
C ALA A 138 -15.99 -7.07 9.41
N ALA A 139 -16.28 -6.57 8.19
CA ALA A 139 -17.64 -6.36 7.69
C ALA A 139 -17.82 -6.93 6.27
N LYS A 140 -19.08 -7.24 5.92
CA LYS A 140 -19.44 -7.58 4.54
C LYS A 140 -19.50 -6.30 3.71
N GLY A 141 -18.77 -6.26 2.61
CA GLY A 141 -18.75 -5.17 1.66
C GLY A 141 -18.43 -5.65 0.25
N THR A 142 -17.99 -4.74 -0.61
CA THR A 142 -17.54 -5.08 -1.96
C THR A 142 -16.24 -5.89 -1.88
N ASN A 143 -16.36 -7.18 -2.15
CA ASN A 143 -15.24 -8.10 -2.20
C ASN A 143 -15.23 -8.80 -3.58
N PRO A 144 -14.41 -8.33 -4.54
CA PRO A 144 -14.40 -8.87 -5.88
C PRO A 144 -13.87 -10.30 -5.95
N HIS A 145 -13.05 -10.72 -4.98
CA HIS A 145 -12.46 -12.05 -4.97
C HIS A 145 -13.35 -13.10 -4.30
N LYS A 146 -14.12 -12.69 -3.27
CA LYS A 146 -14.96 -13.57 -2.47
C LYS A 146 -16.27 -12.86 -2.09
N PRO A 147 -17.21 -12.72 -3.04
CA PRO A 147 -18.50 -12.04 -2.79
C PRO A 147 -19.24 -12.59 -1.57
N GLY A 148 -19.79 -11.70 -0.75
CA GLY A 148 -20.57 -12.07 0.43
C GLY A 148 -19.76 -12.45 1.69
N ARG A 149 -18.43 -12.57 1.60
CA ARG A 149 -17.56 -12.80 2.76
C ARG A 149 -17.27 -11.50 3.50
N LYS A 150 -17.06 -11.60 4.82
CA LYS A 150 -16.50 -10.50 5.62
C LYS A 150 -15.08 -10.21 5.15
N SER A 151 -14.70 -8.95 5.19
CA SER A 151 -13.37 -8.50 4.81
C SER A 151 -12.96 -7.27 5.60
N TYR A 152 -11.69 -6.94 5.51
CA TYR A 152 -11.16 -5.60 5.77
C TYR A 152 -10.89 -4.91 4.43
N HIS A 153 -10.81 -3.59 4.49
CA HIS A 153 -10.44 -2.74 3.35
C HIS A 153 -9.33 -1.76 3.77
N PRO A 154 -8.08 -2.26 3.95
CA PRO A 154 -6.95 -1.42 4.31
C PRO A 154 -6.74 -0.27 3.33
N LEU A 155 -6.34 0.88 3.88
CA LEU A 155 -5.85 2.03 3.13
C LEU A 155 -4.36 2.16 3.37
N LEU A 156 -3.59 2.31 2.30
CA LEU A 156 -2.13 2.27 2.31
C LEU A 156 -1.56 3.50 1.60
N ALA A 157 -0.48 4.03 2.15
CA ALA A 157 0.32 5.09 1.53
C ALA A 157 1.77 4.63 1.42
N PHE A 158 2.35 4.79 0.23
CA PHE A 158 3.75 4.46 -0.05
C PHE A 158 4.50 5.68 -0.61
N GLU A 159 5.81 5.69 -0.43
CA GLU A 159 6.68 6.58 -1.17
C GLU A 159 7.03 5.92 -2.52
N GLY A 160 6.75 6.65 -3.62
CA GLY A 160 6.72 6.10 -4.98
C GLY A 160 8.08 5.71 -5.57
N GLN A 161 9.20 6.17 -5.02
CA GLN A 161 10.54 5.84 -5.49
C GLN A 161 11.23 4.79 -4.61
N THR A 162 11.17 4.99 -3.30
CA THR A 162 11.80 4.10 -2.31
C THR A 162 10.96 2.88 -1.99
N ARG A 163 9.66 2.92 -2.30
CA ARG A 163 8.69 1.83 -2.03
C ARG A 163 8.38 1.64 -0.55
N LEU A 164 8.82 2.55 0.31
CA LEU A 164 8.59 2.47 1.74
C LEU A 164 7.13 2.78 2.07
N ASN A 165 6.56 2.00 2.97
CA ASN A 165 5.22 2.27 3.49
C ASN A 165 5.26 3.47 4.44
N LEU A 166 4.52 4.52 4.08
CA LEU A 166 4.44 5.77 4.85
C LEU A 166 3.35 5.71 5.92
N ASN A 167 2.23 5.09 5.62
CA ASN A 167 1.12 4.94 6.54
C ASN A 167 0.21 3.79 6.12
N ALA A 168 -0.45 3.17 7.08
CA ALA A 168 -1.43 2.13 6.86
C ALA A 168 -2.56 2.23 7.88
N THR A 169 -3.79 2.00 7.45
CA THR A 169 -4.93 1.87 8.35
C THR A 169 -5.82 0.72 7.95
N LEU A 170 -6.25 -0.08 8.92
CA LEU A 170 -7.18 -1.17 8.72
C LEU A 170 -8.61 -0.65 8.88
N ARG A 171 -9.45 -0.86 7.87
CA ARG A 171 -10.85 -0.43 7.86
C ARG A 171 -11.78 -1.61 7.63
N PRO A 172 -13.04 -1.54 8.07
CA PRO A 172 -14.06 -2.56 7.74
C PRO A 172 -14.24 -2.72 6.24
N GLY A 173 -14.59 -3.94 5.80
CA GLY A 173 -14.74 -4.28 4.38
C GLY A 173 -15.88 -3.57 3.65
N ASN A 174 -16.80 -2.95 4.37
CA ASN A 174 -17.88 -2.12 3.79
C ASN A 174 -17.50 -0.65 3.62
N THR A 175 -16.24 -0.29 3.87
CA THR A 175 -15.72 1.07 3.70
C THR A 175 -15.35 1.30 2.23
N HIS A 176 -15.79 2.41 1.63
CA HIS A 176 -15.36 2.82 0.30
C HIS A 176 -13.91 3.35 0.32
N SER A 177 -13.17 3.25 -0.79
CA SER A 177 -11.77 3.71 -0.86
C SER A 177 -11.59 5.17 -0.45
N SER A 178 -12.53 6.06 -0.83
CA SER A 178 -12.50 7.49 -0.48
C SER A 178 -12.98 7.83 0.94
N THR A 179 -13.62 6.89 1.65
CA THR A 179 -14.06 7.12 3.03
C THR A 179 -12.83 7.27 3.92
N ASP A 180 -12.82 8.25 4.80
CA ASP A 180 -11.72 8.59 5.73
C ASP A 180 -10.37 8.86 5.03
N ALA A 181 -10.36 9.01 3.69
CA ALA A 181 -9.11 9.24 2.95
C ALA A 181 -8.49 10.60 3.29
N ALA A 182 -9.29 11.63 3.55
CA ALA A 182 -8.81 12.95 3.95
C ALA A 182 -8.12 12.91 5.32
N ASP A 183 -8.74 12.25 6.31
CA ASP A 183 -8.17 12.09 7.66
C ASP A 183 -6.89 11.25 7.62
N PHE A 184 -6.88 10.18 6.82
CA PHE A 184 -5.70 9.35 6.61
C PHE A 184 -4.54 10.15 5.98
N LEU A 185 -4.85 11.01 5.02
CA LEU A 185 -3.86 11.89 4.40
C LEU A 185 -3.33 12.92 5.40
N GLN A 186 -4.19 13.52 6.20
CA GLN A 186 -3.78 14.46 7.23
C GLN A 186 -2.82 13.81 8.23
N GLN A 187 -3.15 12.61 8.72
CA GLN A 187 -2.24 11.81 9.55
C GLN A 187 -0.92 11.50 8.84
N THR A 188 -0.98 11.18 7.55
CA THR A 188 0.24 10.90 6.77
C THR A 188 1.13 12.12 6.67
N PHE A 189 0.57 13.31 6.44
CA PHE A 189 1.33 14.57 6.43
C PHE A 189 1.95 14.87 7.79
N GLU A 190 1.25 14.64 8.88
CA GLU A 190 1.77 14.82 10.24
C GLU A 190 2.94 13.86 10.53
N LEU A 191 2.83 12.59 10.11
CA LEU A 191 3.89 11.59 10.24
C LEU A 191 5.14 11.95 9.43
N LEU A 192 4.98 12.53 8.25
CA LEU A 192 6.09 12.96 7.39
C LEU A 192 6.85 14.17 7.95
N GLY A 193 6.20 14.99 8.78
CA GLY A 193 6.78 16.18 9.40
C GLY A 193 7.27 17.20 8.37
N GLU A 194 8.57 17.46 8.32
CA GLU A 194 9.18 18.45 7.41
C GLU A 194 9.30 17.98 5.94
N ARG A 195 9.08 16.70 5.66
CA ARG A 195 9.13 16.16 4.30
C ARG A 195 7.96 16.69 3.49
N LYS A 196 8.21 17.12 2.27
CA LYS A 196 7.19 17.71 1.40
C LYS A 196 6.62 16.67 0.45
N VAL A 197 5.32 16.49 0.48
CA VAL A 197 4.63 15.75 -0.59
C VAL A 197 4.57 16.67 -1.79
N LYS A 198 5.30 16.33 -2.85
CA LYS A 198 5.36 17.11 -4.09
C LYS A 198 4.32 16.63 -5.09
N TYR A 199 4.16 15.33 -5.18
CA TYR A 199 3.20 14.69 -6.07
C TYR A 199 2.42 13.60 -5.36
N ALA A 200 1.17 13.39 -5.79
CA ALA A 200 0.33 12.28 -5.36
C ALA A 200 -0.18 11.48 -6.56
N ARG A 201 -0.22 10.16 -6.42
CA ARG A 201 -0.81 9.26 -7.41
C ARG A 201 -1.83 8.35 -6.75
N PHE A 202 -2.96 8.16 -7.38
CA PHE A 202 -4.05 7.35 -6.83
C PHE A 202 -4.93 6.77 -7.93
N ASP A 203 -5.59 5.68 -7.61
CA ASP A 203 -6.46 4.95 -8.50
C ASP A 203 -7.86 5.61 -8.56
N LYS A 204 -8.71 5.11 -9.49
CA LYS A 204 -10.10 5.56 -9.69
C LYS A 204 -11.04 5.33 -8.49
N GLY A 205 -10.61 4.57 -7.50
CA GLY A 205 -11.33 4.38 -6.23
C GLY A 205 -11.26 5.61 -5.33
N PHE A 206 -10.27 6.48 -5.56
CA PHE A 206 -10.13 7.74 -4.88
C PHE A 206 -10.63 8.87 -5.77
N GLY A 207 -11.47 9.72 -5.24
CA GLY A 207 -12.00 10.84 -6.01
C GLY A 207 -13.10 11.56 -5.25
N GLY A 208 -13.54 12.67 -5.85
CA GLY A 208 -14.55 13.53 -5.27
C GLY A 208 -13.99 14.92 -5.00
N GLU A 209 -14.92 15.89 -4.81
CA GLU A 209 -14.55 17.29 -4.69
C GLU A 209 -13.62 17.57 -3.52
N ASP A 210 -13.94 17.04 -2.35
CA ASP A 210 -13.17 17.31 -1.14
C ASP A 210 -11.76 16.69 -1.19
N PHE A 211 -11.64 15.52 -1.83
CA PHE A 211 -10.36 14.85 -2.03
C PHE A 211 -9.44 15.64 -2.96
N TYR A 212 -9.94 16.11 -4.11
CA TYR A 212 -9.13 16.92 -5.01
C TYR A 212 -8.81 18.30 -4.43
N SER A 213 -9.78 18.92 -3.74
CA SER A 213 -9.58 20.23 -3.09
C SER A 213 -8.51 20.16 -2.00
N LEU A 214 -8.37 19.05 -1.31
CA LEU A 214 -7.32 18.88 -0.32
C LEU A 214 -5.91 18.98 -0.95
N TRP A 215 -5.67 18.32 -2.07
CA TRP A 215 -4.40 18.41 -2.80
C TRP A 215 -4.15 19.82 -3.32
N GLU A 216 -5.17 20.43 -3.91
CA GLU A 216 -5.11 21.77 -4.48
C GLU A 216 -4.83 22.83 -3.39
N SER A 217 -5.46 22.73 -2.22
CA SER A 217 -5.26 23.66 -1.10
C SER A 217 -3.85 23.59 -0.51
N LYS A 218 -3.19 22.45 -0.63
CA LYS A 218 -1.82 22.23 -0.16
C LYS A 218 -0.77 22.50 -1.24
N GLY A 219 -1.18 22.87 -2.46
CA GLY A 219 -0.25 23.07 -3.59
C GLY A 219 0.44 21.79 -4.06
N ILE A 220 -0.14 20.63 -3.79
CA ILE A 220 0.41 19.32 -4.18
C ILE A 220 -0.07 18.98 -5.58
N GLY A 221 0.88 18.63 -6.48
CA GLY A 221 0.56 18.08 -7.78
C GLY A 221 -0.05 16.69 -7.66
N TYR A 222 -1.10 16.39 -8.42
CA TYR A 222 -1.68 15.05 -8.38
C TYR A 222 -1.97 14.49 -9.77
N VAL A 223 -1.92 13.17 -9.86
CA VAL A 223 -2.21 12.38 -11.05
C VAL A 223 -3.07 11.19 -10.62
N GLY A 224 -4.36 11.27 -10.91
CA GLY A 224 -5.33 10.27 -10.49
C GLY A 224 -6.06 9.63 -11.66
N LYS A 225 -6.27 8.32 -11.62
CA LYS A 225 -7.11 7.64 -12.60
C LYS A 225 -8.55 8.13 -12.45
N LEU A 226 -9.18 8.50 -13.56
CA LEU A 226 -10.58 8.91 -13.57
C LEU A 226 -11.46 7.78 -14.11
N LYS A 227 -12.61 7.57 -13.48
CA LYS A 227 -13.59 6.61 -13.97
C LYS A 227 -14.19 7.09 -15.31
N TRP A 228 -14.18 6.22 -16.32
CA TRP A 228 -14.83 6.49 -17.59
C TRP A 228 -16.34 6.58 -17.41
N THR A 229 -16.95 7.63 -17.95
CA THR A 229 -18.40 7.86 -17.87
C THR A 229 -18.93 8.22 -19.25
N GLN A 230 -20.22 8.01 -19.50
CA GLN A 230 -20.86 8.38 -20.78
C GLN A 230 -20.72 9.88 -21.10
N ARG A 231 -20.70 10.75 -20.08
CA ARG A 231 -20.50 12.18 -20.27
C ARG A 231 -19.08 12.49 -20.73
N LEU A 232 -18.07 11.89 -20.07
CA LEU A 232 -16.67 12.05 -20.47
C LEU A 232 -16.46 11.51 -21.88
N ASP A 233 -17.04 10.35 -22.19
CA ASP A 233 -16.99 9.73 -23.52
C ASP A 233 -17.48 10.68 -24.60
N LYS A 234 -18.65 11.31 -24.42
CA LYS A 234 -19.19 12.28 -25.37
C LYS A 234 -18.24 13.46 -25.61
N GLU A 235 -17.60 13.99 -24.58
CA GLU A 235 -16.65 15.09 -24.71
C GLU A 235 -15.38 14.64 -25.46
N VAL A 236 -14.90 13.43 -25.17
CA VAL A 236 -13.73 12.84 -25.83
C VAL A 236 -14.00 12.54 -27.30
N GLN A 237 -15.17 12.01 -27.66
CA GLN A 237 -15.55 11.74 -29.03
C GLN A 237 -15.71 13.02 -29.88
N ALA A 238 -15.99 14.15 -29.26
CA ALA A 238 -16.04 15.44 -29.93
C ALA A 238 -14.65 16.01 -30.27
N CYS A 239 -13.58 15.47 -29.67
CA CYS A 239 -12.22 15.93 -29.92
C CYS A 239 -11.67 15.42 -31.24
N ARG A 240 -11.24 16.36 -32.09
CA ARG A 240 -10.75 16.03 -33.46
C ARG A 240 -9.23 15.92 -33.55
N TYR A 241 -8.50 16.58 -32.66
CA TYR A 241 -7.03 16.67 -32.71
C TYR A 241 -6.43 15.91 -31.55
N TRP A 242 -5.56 14.95 -31.87
CA TRP A 242 -4.85 14.12 -30.95
C TRP A 242 -3.35 14.24 -31.21
N THR A 243 -2.56 14.42 -30.16
CA THR A 243 -1.10 14.35 -30.28
C THR A 243 -0.70 12.89 -30.32
N ARG A 244 0.03 12.49 -31.36
CA ARG A 244 0.52 11.11 -31.51
C ARG A 244 1.90 10.97 -30.90
N TYR A 245 2.07 9.88 -30.19
CA TYR A 245 3.34 9.45 -29.63
C TYR A 245 3.69 8.07 -30.20
N VAL A 246 4.98 7.85 -30.49
CA VAL A 246 5.45 6.58 -31.05
C VAL A 246 5.99 5.71 -29.91
N ASP A 247 5.57 4.47 -29.88
CA ASP A 247 6.06 3.40 -29.02
C ASP A 247 6.26 2.17 -29.90
N GLU A 248 7.16 1.25 -29.54
CA GLU A 248 7.53 0.11 -30.40
C GLU A 248 6.32 -0.77 -30.76
N ASP A 249 5.47 -1.05 -29.78
CA ASP A 249 4.35 -1.98 -29.90
C ASP A 249 2.97 -1.29 -29.94
N TRP A 250 2.93 0.04 -29.76
CA TRP A 250 1.68 0.76 -29.59
C TRP A 250 1.65 2.09 -30.35
N ILE A 251 0.53 2.38 -30.97
CA ILE A 251 0.17 3.75 -31.31
C ILE A 251 -0.50 4.34 -30.07
N ILE A 252 0.08 5.40 -29.54
CA ILE A 252 -0.43 6.12 -28.39
C ILE A 252 -0.81 7.53 -28.82
N GLU A 253 -2.02 7.94 -28.51
CA GLU A 253 -2.48 9.31 -28.77
C GLU A 253 -3.03 9.93 -27.49
N GLY A 254 -2.77 11.22 -27.29
CA GLY A 254 -3.15 11.94 -26.08
C GLY A 254 -3.77 13.29 -26.38
N ILE A 255 -4.71 13.69 -25.52
CA ILE A 255 -5.30 15.03 -25.48
C ILE A 255 -5.44 15.47 -24.02
N ALA A 256 -5.50 16.78 -23.80
CA ALA A 256 -5.90 17.36 -22.54
C ALA A 256 -7.16 18.19 -22.73
N LEU A 257 -8.12 18.04 -21.85
CA LEU A 257 -9.37 18.81 -21.85
C LEU A 257 -9.70 19.32 -20.45
N ILE A 258 -10.52 20.35 -20.39
CA ILE A 258 -11.07 20.86 -19.14
C ILE A 258 -12.46 20.24 -18.96
N TYR A 259 -12.56 19.36 -17.97
CA TYR A 259 -13.75 18.56 -17.71
C TYR A 259 -14.35 18.89 -16.35
N LYS A 260 -15.68 18.88 -16.26
CA LYS A 260 -16.41 19.02 -15.02
C LYS A 260 -17.38 17.86 -14.84
N ALA A 261 -17.05 16.93 -13.94
CA ALA A 261 -17.99 15.89 -13.51
C ALA A 261 -19.17 16.52 -12.75
N THR A 262 -20.31 15.82 -12.74
CA THR A 262 -21.54 16.32 -12.08
C THR A 262 -21.32 16.59 -10.58
N SER A 263 -20.50 15.78 -9.93
CA SER A 263 -20.18 15.90 -8.49
C SER A 263 -19.09 16.92 -8.16
N TRP A 264 -18.47 17.57 -9.15
CA TRP A 264 -17.40 18.52 -8.92
C TRP A 264 -17.92 19.96 -8.86
N LYS A 265 -17.41 20.75 -7.93
CA LYS A 265 -17.73 22.17 -7.80
C LYS A 265 -17.11 22.99 -8.94
N LYS A 266 -15.90 22.64 -9.37
CA LYS A 266 -15.16 23.31 -10.43
C LYS A 266 -14.65 22.34 -11.50
N PRO A 267 -14.40 22.82 -12.73
CA PRO A 267 -13.74 22.03 -13.76
C PRO A 267 -12.28 21.74 -13.38
N ARG A 268 -11.75 20.62 -13.90
CA ARG A 268 -10.35 20.22 -13.73
C ARG A 268 -9.78 19.73 -15.04
N ARG A 269 -8.48 19.81 -15.18
CA ARG A 269 -7.76 19.26 -16.30
C ARG A 269 -7.82 17.75 -16.28
N VAL A 270 -8.16 17.15 -17.41
CA VAL A 270 -8.17 15.71 -17.61
C VAL A 270 -7.34 15.40 -18.85
N ALA A 271 -6.32 14.59 -18.68
CA ALA A 271 -5.56 14.01 -19.78
C ALA A 271 -6.22 12.69 -20.19
N ILE A 272 -6.45 12.54 -21.48
CA ILE A 272 -6.95 11.31 -22.07
C ILE A 272 -5.84 10.72 -22.91
N ILE A 273 -5.58 9.44 -22.70
CA ILE A 273 -4.73 8.61 -23.53
C ILE A 273 -5.60 7.57 -24.21
N ARG A 274 -5.39 7.38 -25.50
CA ARG A 274 -5.86 6.20 -26.21
C ARG A 274 -4.71 5.46 -26.83
N LYS A 275 -4.77 4.15 -26.83
CA LYS A 275 -3.73 3.28 -27.37
C LYS A 275 -4.31 2.14 -28.17
N ALA A 276 -3.63 1.79 -29.25
CA ALA A 276 -3.95 0.67 -30.10
C ALA A 276 -2.67 -0.15 -30.32
N GLN A 277 -2.79 -1.46 -30.27
CA GLN A 277 -1.66 -2.35 -30.49
C GLN A 277 -1.25 -2.36 -31.97
N VAL A 278 0.04 -2.37 -32.21
CA VAL A 278 0.63 -2.49 -33.55
C VAL A 278 1.10 -3.94 -33.73
N PHE A 279 0.83 -4.52 -34.87
CA PHE A 279 1.31 -5.85 -35.22
C PHE A 279 1.63 -5.95 -36.71
N ASP A 280 2.52 -6.86 -37.07
CA ASP A 280 2.80 -7.21 -38.45
C ASP A 280 1.70 -8.21 -38.94
N ASP A 281 1.11 -7.95 -40.11
CA ASP A 281 0.10 -8.82 -40.71
C ASP A 281 0.69 -10.10 -41.33
N GLY A 282 2.00 -10.34 -41.15
CA GLY A 282 2.72 -11.45 -41.77
C GLY A 282 3.07 -11.24 -43.24
N GLN A 283 2.75 -10.07 -43.79
CA GLN A 283 3.09 -9.64 -45.17
C GLN A 283 4.04 -8.43 -45.18
N GLY A 284 4.62 -8.10 -44.02
CA GLY A 284 5.50 -6.95 -43.83
C GLY A 284 4.75 -5.60 -43.80
N ARG A 285 3.44 -5.62 -43.54
CA ARG A 285 2.64 -4.41 -43.35
C ARG A 285 2.38 -4.22 -41.85
N ILE A 286 2.65 -3.03 -41.38
CA ILE A 286 2.31 -2.63 -40.01
C ILE A 286 0.81 -2.27 -39.99
N VAL A 287 0.03 -3.04 -39.23
CA VAL A 287 -1.39 -2.84 -39.02
C VAL A 287 -1.60 -2.52 -37.54
N PHE A 288 -2.58 -1.72 -37.21
CA PHE A 288 -2.96 -1.45 -35.83
C PHE A 288 -4.42 -1.87 -35.58
N ASP A 289 -4.71 -2.28 -34.35
CA ASP A 289 -6.04 -2.60 -33.92
C ASP A 289 -6.93 -1.33 -34.02
N THR A 290 -8.15 -1.49 -34.51
CA THR A 290 -9.13 -0.40 -34.58
C THR A 290 -9.81 -0.17 -33.23
N ASP A 291 -9.67 -1.09 -32.27
CA ASP A 291 -10.26 -1.00 -30.93
C ASP A 291 -9.35 -0.22 -29.98
N TRP A 292 -9.57 1.08 -29.90
CA TRP A 292 -8.84 1.95 -29.00
C TRP A 292 -9.13 1.67 -27.54
N GLN A 293 -8.08 1.47 -26.73
CA GLN A 293 -8.16 1.43 -25.28
C GLN A 293 -7.99 2.84 -24.72
N TYR A 294 -8.97 3.30 -23.94
CA TYR A 294 -8.99 4.65 -23.40
C TYR A 294 -8.65 4.67 -21.90
N GLU A 295 -7.87 5.66 -21.52
CA GLU A 295 -7.52 5.94 -20.14
C GLU A 295 -7.69 7.43 -19.85
N ALA A 296 -8.32 7.77 -18.72
CA ALA A 296 -8.51 9.15 -18.29
C ALA A 296 -7.77 9.41 -16.98
N ILE A 297 -7.08 10.53 -16.91
CA ILE A 297 -6.27 10.97 -15.78
C ILE A 297 -6.67 12.39 -15.40
N VAL A 298 -7.16 12.58 -14.18
CA VAL A 298 -7.43 13.90 -13.62
C VAL A 298 -6.16 14.43 -12.94
N THR A 299 -5.90 15.72 -13.13
CA THR A 299 -4.66 16.34 -12.63
C THR A 299 -4.82 17.86 -12.47
N ASN A 300 -3.94 18.46 -11.65
CA ASN A 300 -3.71 19.90 -11.58
C ASN A 300 -2.37 20.31 -12.22
N LEU A 301 -1.65 19.36 -12.84
CA LEU A 301 -0.38 19.60 -13.51
C LEU A 301 -0.59 19.93 -14.99
N GLU A 302 0.29 20.77 -15.55
CA GLU A 302 0.25 21.19 -16.96
C GLU A 302 1.16 20.34 -17.87
N TRP A 303 1.57 19.17 -17.40
CA TRP A 303 2.42 18.26 -18.16
C TRP A 303 1.68 17.72 -19.40
N GLU A 304 2.45 17.28 -20.39
CA GLU A 304 1.89 16.60 -21.56
C GLU A 304 1.13 15.32 -21.17
N PRO A 305 0.04 14.99 -21.86
CA PRO A 305 -0.75 13.80 -21.55
C PRO A 305 0.06 12.51 -21.45
N ILE A 306 1.06 12.34 -22.31
CA ILE A 306 1.93 11.15 -22.30
C ILE A 306 2.80 11.10 -21.04
N ASP A 307 3.30 12.24 -20.55
CA ASP A 307 4.15 12.31 -19.37
C ASP A 307 3.34 12.03 -18.10
N LEU A 308 2.09 12.55 -18.04
CA LEU A 308 1.15 12.24 -16.97
C LEU A 308 0.84 10.73 -16.92
N TRP A 309 0.62 10.14 -18.09
CA TRP A 309 0.33 8.71 -18.20
C TRP A 309 1.53 7.84 -17.81
N ARG A 310 2.73 8.17 -18.27
CA ARG A 310 3.97 7.48 -17.88
C ARG A 310 4.24 7.60 -16.40
N PHE A 311 4.07 8.81 -15.85
CA PHE A 311 4.23 9.04 -14.42
C PHE A 311 3.21 8.26 -13.59
N TYR A 312 1.94 8.22 -14.03
CA TYR A 312 0.93 7.40 -13.38
C TYR A 312 1.28 5.92 -13.40
N ASN A 313 1.74 5.41 -14.54
CA ASN A 313 2.01 3.97 -14.71
C ASN A 313 3.16 3.46 -13.81
N GLN A 314 4.08 4.31 -13.40
CA GLN A 314 5.10 3.94 -12.39
C GLN A 314 4.46 3.52 -11.05
N ARG A 315 3.21 3.94 -10.78
CA ARG A 315 2.44 3.50 -9.62
C ARG A 315 2.07 2.00 -9.67
N CYS A 316 1.99 1.40 -10.86
CA CYS A 316 1.63 -0.02 -11.01
C CYS A 316 2.58 -0.96 -10.22
N CYS A 317 3.79 -0.51 -9.89
CA CYS A 317 4.69 -1.24 -9.00
C CYS A 317 4.09 -1.43 -7.59
N MET A 318 3.22 -0.55 -7.13
CA MET A 318 2.57 -0.63 -5.81
C MET A 318 1.69 -1.87 -5.66
N GLU A 319 0.99 -2.26 -6.72
CA GLU A 319 0.19 -3.50 -6.73
C GLU A 319 1.08 -4.72 -6.47
N ASN A 320 2.32 -4.70 -6.99
CA ASN A 320 3.30 -5.75 -6.72
C ASN A 320 3.73 -5.77 -5.25
N TYR A 321 3.91 -4.60 -4.59
CA TYR A 321 4.28 -4.55 -3.18
C TYR A 321 3.19 -5.12 -2.29
N ILE A 322 1.94 -4.78 -2.57
CA ILE A 322 0.78 -5.36 -1.88
C ILE A 322 0.71 -6.87 -2.13
N LYS A 323 0.94 -7.30 -3.37
CA LYS A 323 0.98 -8.72 -3.74
C LYS A 323 2.12 -9.47 -3.03
N GLU A 324 3.30 -8.88 -2.95
CA GLU A 324 4.44 -9.46 -2.22
C GLU A 324 4.13 -9.55 -0.72
N ALA A 325 3.54 -8.52 -0.12
CA ALA A 325 3.13 -8.53 1.28
C ALA A 325 2.10 -9.66 1.56
N LYS A 326 1.15 -9.88 0.66
CA LYS A 326 0.18 -10.98 0.75
C LYS A 326 0.81 -12.35 0.56
N ASN A 327 1.61 -12.51 -0.49
CA ASN A 327 2.18 -13.81 -0.86
C ASN A 327 3.42 -14.17 -0.03
N GLY A 328 4.29 -13.19 0.25
CA GLY A 328 5.54 -13.41 0.98
C GLY A 328 5.39 -13.38 2.49
N PHE A 329 4.53 -12.50 3.00
CA PHE A 329 4.35 -12.28 4.44
C PHE A 329 2.96 -12.65 4.96
N SER A 330 2.09 -13.14 4.06
CA SER A 330 0.73 -13.64 4.42
C SER A 330 -0.08 -12.65 5.25
N ILE A 331 0.03 -11.35 4.97
CA ILE A 331 -0.67 -10.30 5.74
C ILE A 331 -2.19 -10.46 5.66
N ASP A 332 -2.69 -11.15 4.63
CA ASP A 332 -4.11 -11.48 4.42
C ASP A 332 -4.58 -12.71 5.22
N ARG A 333 -3.67 -13.41 5.91
CA ARG A 333 -3.95 -14.68 6.61
C ARG A 333 -3.76 -14.61 8.12
N ILE A 334 -3.41 -13.43 8.62
CA ILE A 334 -3.20 -13.20 10.05
C ILE A 334 -4.55 -13.12 10.74
N ALA A 335 -5.01 -14.23 11.24
CA ALA A 335 -6.19 -14.34 12.09
C ALA A 335 -6.00 -15.43 13.16
#